data_320a5525427eaab3d75416839b3bd743
#
_entry.id   320a5525427eaab3d75416839b3bd743
#
_cell.length_a   1.000
_cell.length_b   1.000
_cell.length_c   1.000
_cell.angle_alpha   90.00
_cell.angle_beta   90.00
_cell.angle_gamma   90.00
#
_symmetry.space_group_name_H-M   'P 1'
#
loop_
_entity.id
_entity.type
_entity.pdbx_description
1 polymer ?
#
loop_
_entity_poly.entity_id
_entity_poly.type
_entity_poly.pdbx_seq_one_letter_code
_entity_poly.pdbx_strand_id
1 'polypeptide(L)'
;MAYAPNVKNILVFPAGTEIALEIHDALKFSKFVKLFGATSVPCHAEFVYERCAENVPYVDDPALIDSLNALIDEWQIDYVYPAHDSALLRLTQERDRLHAAVVTSAEETVEICRSKNRTYEYLAGAPYLPQSYPDAAAVPSYPVFIKPSVGQGAVGARRIDDREHLDEALADGVEYAICEYLPGDEFTVDCFTDRHGKLLFAGPRSRARIRAGISVRSERFEADGGIMTIAEDINRRFDFNGAWFFQLKKNAAGEYRLMEIAPRIAGTMCVSRNLGVNMPLLTLYNMWGYDVSIINNGNAELLDRAFINRFRTDISYSTVYVDFDDTVTVRGRVNAILMMFLYQARGAGKEIVLLTKHADDIEESLDKYAVSPRLFNEVIHIRQGEDKTVYIKPDSIFIDDSFAERRAVHDNCGIPVFDLDMVESLLDWRA
;
A
#
# COMPACT_ATOMS: atom_id res chain seq x y z
N MET A 1 24.95 24.50 -0.59
CA MET A 1 23.62 24.42 0.09
C MET A 1 22.70 23.70 -0.87
N ALA A 2 22.32 22.45 -0.59
CA ALA A 2 21.33 21.78 -1.39
C ALA A 2 19.99 22.52 -1.19
N TYR A 3 19.40 23.03 -2.25
CA TYR A 3 18.04 23.56 -2.24
C TYR A 3 17.11 22.47 -1.67
N ALA A 4 16.41 22.76 -0.58
CA ALA A 4 15.32 21.90 -0.17
C ALA A 4 14.32 21.84 -1.33
N PRO A 5 13.95 20.65 -1.84
CA PRO A 5 12.98 20.59 -2.91
C PRO A 5 11.68 21.24 -2.45
N ASN A 6 11.03 22.01 -3.33
CA ASN A 6 9.67 22.47 -3.08
C ASN A 6 8.78 21.23 -2.92
N VAL A 7 7.77 21.32 -2.07
CA VAL A 7 6.78 20.24 -1.91
C VAL A 7 6.17 19.92 -3.26
N LYS A 8 6.15 18.64 -3.61
CA LYS A 8 5.61 18.12 -4.86
C LYS A 8 4.25 17.48 -4.64
N ASN A 9 3.30 17.83 -5.46
CA ASN A 9 1.96 17.25 -5.46
C ASN A 9 1.96 16.00 -6.34
N ILE A 10 1.63 14.85 -5.74
CA ILE A 10 1.66 13.54 -6.39
C ILE A 10 0.24 12.98 -6.45
N LEU A 11 -0.27 12.71 -7.64
CA LEU A 11 -1.53 12.03 -7.87
C LEU A 11 -1.28 10.53 -8.05
N VAL A 12 -1.84 9.69 -7.19
CA VAL A 12 -1.77 8.23 -7.29
C VAL A 12 -3.02 7.71 -8.01
N PHE A 13 -2.83 6.95 -9.09
CA PHE A 13 -3.95 6.40 -9.89
C PHE A 13 -3.68 4.96 -10.36
N PRO A 14 -4.65 4.04 -10.22
CA PRO A 14 -5.86 4.13 -9.40
C PRO A 14 -5.54 3.98 -7.90
N ALA A 15 -6.12 4.84 -7.06
CA ALA A 15 -5.74 5.02 -5.67
C ALA A 15 -6.19 3.91 -4.70
N GLY A 16 -7.14 3.06 -5.11
CA GLY A 16 -7.71 2.00 -4.26
C GLY A 16 -7.00 0.65 -4.30
N THR A 17 -5.92 0.53 -5.08
CA THR A 17 -5.16 -0.72 -5.18
C THR A 17 -4.21 -0.92 -4.00
N GLU A 18 -3.79 -2.17 -3.74
CA GLU A 18 -2.76 -2.47 -2.73
C GLU A 18 -1.43 -1.77 -3.04
N ILE A 19 -1.15 -1.54 -4.33
CA ILE A 19 0.02 -0.79 -4.79
C ILE A 19 -0.11 0.67 -4.39
N ALA A 20 -1.27 1.28 -4.60
CA ALA A 20 -1.54 2.67 -4.24
C ALA A 20 -1.46 2.90 -2.74
N LEU A 21 -1.98 1.96 -1.93
CA LEU A 21 -1.88 2.02 -0.48
C LEU A 21 -0.43 1.90 -0.01
N GLU A 22 0.39 1.07 -0.67
CA GLU A 22 1.83 1.00 -0.36
C GLU A 22 2.56 2.30 -0.77
N ILE A 23 2.22 2.91 -1.91
CA ILE A 23 2.76 4.23 -2.30
C ILE A 23 2.39 5.27 -1.25
N HIS A 24 1.12 5.29 -0.81
CA HIS A 24 0.67 6.20 0.23
C HIS A 24 1.46 6.00 1.52
N ASP A 25 1.55 4.77 2.03
CA ASP A 25 2.28 4.47 3.27
C ASP A 25 3.78 4.79 3.18
N ALA A 26 4.37 4.65 2.00
CA ALA A 26 5.76 4.98 1.76
C ALA A 26 6.04 6.50 1.75
N LEU A 27 5.06 7.32 1.39
CA LEU A 27 5.26 8.74 1.11
C LEU A 27 4.59 9.69 2.10
N LYS A 28 3.57 9.24 2.85
CA LYS A 28 2.73 10.08 3.72
C LYS A 28 3.50 10.91 4.77
N PHE A 29 4.66 10.45 5.21
CA PHE A 29 5.51 11.18 6.16
C PHE A 29 6.63 12.01 5.49
N SER A 30 6.69 12.02 4.16
CA SER A 30 7.68 12.82 3.45
C SER A 30 7.28 14.31 3.45
N LYS A 31 8.13 15.15 4.04
CA LYS A 31 7.93 16.61 4.01
C LYS A 31 8.05 17.22 2.60
N PHE A 32 8.45 16.44 1.61
CA PHE A 32 8.64 16.90 0.22
C PHE A 32 7.50 16.50 -0.70
N VAL A 33 6.50 15.78 -0.19
CA VAL A 33 5.41 15.20 -0.98
C VAL A 33 4.08 15.53 -0.34
N LYS A 34 3.11 15.94 -1.17
CA LYS A 34 1.69 15.95 -0.83
C LYS A 34 0.97 14.96 -1.72
N LEU A 35 0.15 14.09 -1.12
CA LEU A 35 -0.49 12.97 -1.82
C LEU A 35 -1.95 13.29 -2.13
N PHE A 36 -2.34 12.92 -3.34
CA PHE A 36 -3.70 12.97 -3.86
C PHE A 36 -4.06 11.62 -4.45
N GLY A 37 -5.33 11.23 -4.33
CA GLY A 37 -5.84 9.99 -4.91
C GLY A 37 -6.80 10.24 -6.05
N ALA A 38 -6.82 9.35 -7.04
CA ALA A 38 -7.88 9.29 -8.04
C ALA A 38 -8.27 7.83 -8.28
N THR A 39 -9.59 7.58 -8.43
CA THR A 39 -10.12 6.22 -8.61
C THR A 39 -11.38 6.22 -9.44
N SER A 40 -11.65 5.11 -10.14
CA SER A 40 -12.84 4.96 -10.97
C SER A 40 -14.08 4.52 -10.19
N VAL A 41 -13.90 4.02 -8.97
CA VAL A 41 -14.98 3.57 -8.10
C VAL A 41 -14.70 3.99 -6.66
N PRO A 42 -15.73 4.27 -5.84
CA PRO A 42 -15.58 4.48 -4.40
C PRO A 42 -14.86 3.29 -3.75
N CYS A 43 -13.84 3.55 -2.97
CA CYS A 43 -13.01 2.51 -2.40
C CYS A 43 -12.24 3.00 -1.16
N HIS A 44 -11.39 2.12 -0.62
CA HIS A 44 -10.59 2.39 0.57
C HIS A 44 -9.72 3.67 0.48
N ALA A 45 -9.43 4.17 -0.72
CA ALA A 45 -8.64 5.38 -0.94
C ALA A 45 -9.22 6.62 -0.25
N GLU A 46 -10.55 6.75 -0.18
CA GLU A 46 -11.21 7.87 0.50
C GLU A 46 -10.86 8.01 1.99
N PHE A 47 -10.43 6.91 2.61
CA PHE A 47 -10.06 6.88 4.03
C PHE A 47 -8.57 7.14 4.29
N VAL A 48 -7.74 7.24 3.25
CA VAL A 48 -6.29 7.41 3.41
C VAL A 48 -5.74 8.65 2.71
N TYR A 49 -6.32 9.07 1.59
CA TYR A 49 -5.92 10.30 0.92
C TYR A 49 -6.75 11.49 1.44
N GLU A 50 -6.07 12.59 1.78
CA GLU A 50 -6.74 13.84 2.20
C GLU A 50 -7.70 14.36 1.11
N ARG A 51 -7.29 14.24 -0.16
CA ARG A 51 -8.11 14.52 -1.34
C ARG A 51 -8.09 13.31 -2.26
N CYS A 52 -9.26 12.78 -2.57
CA CYS A 52 -9.44 11.67 -3.48
C CYS A 52 -10.59 11.99 -4.45
N ALA A 53 -10.32 11.93 -5.76
CA ALA A 53 -11.35 12.00 -6.78
C ALA A 53 -11.91 10.60 -7.03
N GLU A 54 -13.22 10.46 -6.93
CA GLU A 54 -13.94 9.26 -7.29
C GLU A 54 -14.59 9.40 -8.67
N ASN A 55 -14.96 8.28 -9.28
CA ASN A 55 -15.61 8.25 -10.58
C ASN A 55 -14.76 8.82 -11.75
N VAL A 56 -13.44 8.76 -11.63
CA VAL A 56 -12.56 8.99 -12.78
C VAL A 56 -12.79 7.87 -13.82
N PRO A 57 -12.81 8.15 -15.12
CA PRO A 57 -12.98 7.13 -16.15
C PRO A 57 -12.03 5.94 -15.99
N TYR A 58 -12.46 4.74 -16.41
CA TYR A 58 -11.61 3.55 -16.41
C TYR A 58 -10.41 3.72 -17.35
N VAL A 59 -9.40 2.86 -17.16
CA VAL A 59 -8.09 2.96 -17.86
C VAL A 59 -8.23 2.88 -19.38
N ASP A 60 -9.20 2.15 -19.90
CA ASP A 60 -9.50 1.98 -21.33
C ASP A 60 -10.46 3.03 -21.89
N ASP A 61 -11.04 3.88 -21.05
CA ASP A 61 -11.93 4.95 -21.49
C ASP A 61 -11.15 6.06 -22.20
N PRO A 62 -11.59 6.50 -23.41
CA PRO A 62 -10.97 7.62 -24.10
C PRO A 62 -10.94 8.94 -23.31
N ALA A 63 -11.90 9.17 -22.41
CA ALA A 63 -12.01 10.38 -21.61
C ALA A 63 -11.04 10.43 -20.41
N LEU A 64 -10.30 9.34 -20.14
CA LEU A 64 -9.42 9.24 -18.98
C LEU A 64 -8.42 10.39 -18.90
N ILE A 65 -7.69 10.64 -19.99
CA ILE A 65 -6.59 11.62 -20.00
C ILE A 65 -7.11 13.04 -19.75
N ASP A 66 -8.22 13.41 -20.38
CA ASP A 66 -8.82 14.74 -20.21
C ASP A 66 -9.36 14.90 -18.76
N SER A 67 -9.94 13.83 -18.20
CA SER A 67 -10.38 13.84 -16.81
C SER A 67 -9.22 13.96 -15.81
N LEU A 68 -8.10 13.25 -16.06
CA LEU A 68 -6.91 13.39 -15.22
C LEU A 68 -6.30 14.78 -15.35
N ASN A 69 -6.24 15.36 -16.55
CA ASN A 69 -5.73 16.72 -16.77
C ASN A 69 -6.54 17.76 -16.01
N ALA A 70 -7.86 17.62 -15.94
CA ALA A 70 -8.70 18.51 -15.14
C ALA A 70 -8.31 18.48 -13.64
N LEU A 71 -8.05 17.28 -13.10
CA LEU A 71 -7.57 17.12 -11.72
C LEU A 71 -6.13 17.65 -11.54
N ILE A 72 -5.26 17.39 -12.51
CA ILE A 72 -3.87 17.86 -12.51
C ILE A 72 -3.84 19.40 -12.43
N ASP A 73 -4.63 20.05 -13.25
CA ASP A 73 -4.69 21.51 -13.30
C ASP A 73 -5.34 22.10 -12.02
N GLU A 74 -6.46 21.50 -11.57
CA GLU A 74 -7.17 21.97 -10.36
C GLU A 74 -6.31 21.83 -9.09
N TRP A 75 -5.61 20.70 -8.96
CA TRP A 75 -4.84 20.38 -7.74
C TRP A 75 -3.36 20.69 -7.88
N GLN A 76 -2.95 21.25 -9.02
CA GLN A 76 -1.57 21.59 -9.33
C GLN A 76 -0.62 20.40 -9.14
N ILE A 77 -0.97 19.26 -9.74
CA ILE A 77 -0.20 18.02 -9.64
C ILE A 77 1.10 18.13 -10.44
N ASP A 78 2.22 17.82 -9.81
CA ASP A 78 3.52 17.75 -10.46
C ASP A 78 3.77 16.37 -11.13
N TYR A 79 3.29 15.29 -10.49
CA TYR A 79 3.55 13.92 -10.94
C TYR A 79 2.30 13.04 -10.79
N VAL A 80 2.09 12.16 -11.77
CA VAL A 80 1.12 11.06 -11.66
C VAL A 80 1.89 9.77 -11.37
N TYR A 81 1.53 9.07 -10.30
CA TYR A 81 2.13 7.80 -9.91
C TYR A 81 1.17 6.65 -10.23
N PRO A 82 1.42 5.88 -11.30
CA PRO A 82 0.58 4.75 -11.66
C PRO A 82 0.68 3.62 -10.62
N ALA A 83 -0.47 3.10 -10.21
CA ALA A 83 -0.56 2.06 -9.19
C ALA A 83 -1.22 0.77 -9.71
N HIS A 84 -1.12 0.50 -11.01
CA HIS A 84 -1.67 -0.67 -11.67
C HIS A 84 -1.00 -0.85 -13.04
N ASP A 85 -0.81 -2.10 -13.51
CA ASP A 85 -0.09 -2.38 -14.76
C ASP A 85 -0.73 -1.72 -15.98
N SER A 86 -2.06 -1.79 -16.11
CA SER A 86 -2.77 -1.18 -17.23
C SER A 86 -2.74 0.35 -17.17
N ALA A 87 -2.81 0.92 -15.95
CA ALA A 87 -2.67 2.36 -15.77
C ALA A 87 -1.25 2.82 -16.12
N LEU A 88 -0.23 2.06 -15.68
CA LEU A 88 1.16 2.35 -16.03
C LEU A 88 1.36 2.40 -17.54
N LEU A 89 0.91 1.36 -18.27
CA LEU A 89 1.03 1.32 -19.73
C LEU A 89 0.31 2.51 -20.37
N ARG A 90 -0.98 2.71 -20.04
CA ARG A 90 -1.80 3.77 -20.64
C ARG A 90 -1.21 5.16 -20.41
N LEU A 91 -0.85 5.47 -19.16
CA LEU A 91 -0.30 6.78 -18.81
C LEU A 91 1.10 7.00 -19.40
N THR A 92 1.90 5.94 -19.56
CA THR A 92 3.21 6.03 -20.21
C THR A 92 3.07 6.34 -21.70
N GLN A 93 2.14 5.68 -22.40
CA GLN A 93 1.88 5.91 -23.82
C GLN A 93 1.28 7.30 -24.10
N GLU A 94 0.51 7.84 -23.17
CA GLU A 94 -0.16 9.14 -23.30
C GLU A 94 0.57 10.28 -22.55
N ARG A 95 1.81 10.03 -22.08
CA ARG A 95 2.54 10.97 -21.21
C ARG A 95 2.70 12.38 -21.81
N ASP A 96 2.80 12.48 -23.13
CA ASP A 96 2.94 13.77 -23.82
C ASP A 96 1.64 14.58 -23.85
N ARG A 97 0.50 13.95 -23.54
CA ARG A 97 -0.82 14.58 -23.42
C ARG A 97 -1.16 14.97 -21.98
N LEU A 98 -0.44 14.41 -20.99
CA LEU A 98 -0.67 14.72 -19.58
C LEU A 98 0.02 16.03 -19.20
N HIS A 99 -0.64 16.84 -18.40
CA HIS A 99 -0.11 18.11 -17.90
C HIS A 99 0.85 17.94 -16.70
N ALA A 100 1.08 16.71 -16.25
CA ALA A 100 2.02 16.36 -15.20
C ALA A 100 2.97 15.23 -15.66
N ALA A 101 4.14 15.12 -15.06
CA ALA A 101 5.07 14.04 -15.37
C ALA A 101 4.56 12.69 -14.85
N VAL A 102 4.74 11.62 -15.61
CA VAL A 102 4.38 10.27 -15.20
C VAL A 102 5.57 9.58 -14.53
N VAL A 103 5.35 8.97 -13.37
CA VAL A 103 6.37 8.14 -12.70
C VAL A 103 6.43 6.79 -13.40
N THR A 104 7.40 6.62 -14.28
CA THR A 104 7.52 5.45 -15.16
C THR A 104 8.96 5.21 -15.59
N SER A 105 9.23 4.00 -16.08
CA SER A 105 10.42 3.64 -16.86
C SER A 105 10.24 4.03 -18.35
N ALA A 106 11.22 3.70 -19.20
CA ALA A 106 11.10 3.89 -20.65
C ALA A 106 9.86 3.17 -21.20
N GLU A 107 9.20 3.77 -22.18
CA GLU A 107 7.94 3.25 -22.76
C GLU A 107 8.10 1.84 -23.30
N GLU A 108 9.16 1.58 -24.06
CA GLU A 108 9.48 0.26 -24.59
C GLU A 108 9.62 -0.79 -23.49
N THR A 109 10.27 -0.43 -22.35
CA THR A 109 10.38 -1.29 -21.17
C THR A 109 9.00 -1.64 -20.61
N VAL A 110 8.12 -0.64 -20.46
CA VAL A 110 6.76 -0.84 -19.94
C VAL A 110 5.94 -1.74 -20.88
N GLU A 111 6.01 -1.52 -22.18
CA GLU A 111 5.31 -2.30 -23.19
C GLU A 111 5.77 -3.76 -23.24
N ILE A 112 7.08 -4.01 -23.23
CA ILE A 112 7.64 -5.37 -23.24
C ILE A 112 7.22 -6.10 -21.95
N CYS A 113 7.40 -5.49 -20.81
CA CYS A 113 7.07 -6.11 -19.51
C CYS A 113 5.57 -6.39 -19.34
N ARG A 114 4.70 -5.66 -20.05
CA ARG A 114 3.24 -5.87 -19.97
C ARG A 114 2.79 -7.20 -20.56
N SER A 115 3.53 -7.74 -21.54
CA SER A 115 3.24 -9.01 -22.21
C SER A 115 4.31 -10.05 -21.84
N LYS A 116 3.87 -11.21 -21.36
CA LYS A 116 4.77 -12.32 -21.01
C LYS A 116 5.46 -12.89 -22.26
N ASN A 117 4.73 -13.00 -23.37
CA ASN A 117 5.29 -13.50 -24.63
C ASN A 117 6.38 -12.52 -25.14
N ARG A 118 6.09 -11.21 -25.20
CA ARG A 118 7.10 -10.20 -25.59
C ARG A 118 8.30 -10.18 -24.64
N THR A 119 8.08 -10.35 -23.33
CA THR A 119 9.17 -10.43 -22.33
C THR A 119 10.08 -11.64 -22.62
N TYR A 120 9.51 -12.81 -22.90
CA TYR A 120 10.29 -14.01 -23.19
C TYR A 120 11.02 -13.93 -24.54
N GLU A 121 10.38 -13.36 -25.55
CA GLU A 121 11.00 -13.09 -26.85
C GLU A 121 12.19 -12.10 -26.71
N TYR A 122 11.99 -11.01 -25.98
CA TYR A 122 13.04 -10.00 -25.77
C TYR A 122 14.25 -10.57 -25.00
N LEU A 123 14.00 -11.45 -24.06
CA LEU A 123 15.03 -12.12 -23.26
C LEU A 123 15.52 -13.43 -23.89
N ALA A 124 15.19 -13.72 -25.16
CA ALA A 124 15.53 -14.99 -25.79
C ALA A 124 17.00 -15.40 -25.57
N GLY A 125 17.23 -16.66 -25.25
CA GLY A 125 18.54 -17.20 -24.92
C GLY A 125 19.00 -17.01 -23.46
N ALA A 126 18.24 -16.32 -22.63
CA ALA A 126 18.55 -16.21 -21.21
C ALA A 126 18.26 -17.56 -20.48
N PRO A 127 19.20 -18.09 -19.69
CA PRO A 127 19.09 -19.45 -19.12
C PRO A 127 18.00 -19.58 -18.05
N TYR A 128 17.52 -18.46 -17.53
CA TYR A 128 16.47 -18.40 -16.52
C TYR A 128 15.06 -18.26 -17.12
N LEU A 129 14.87 -18.30 -18.43
CA LEU A 129 13.54 -18.36 -19.02
C LEU A 129 12.92 -19.73 -18.81
N PRO A 130 11.59 -19.81 -18.57
CA PRO A 130 10.91 -21.09 -18.63
C PRO A 130 10.93 -21.62 -20.08
N GLN A 131 10.92 -22.92 -20.23
CA GLN A 131 10.67 -23.50 -21.55
C GLN A 131 9.26 -23.08 -21.98
N SER A 132 9.17 -22.39 -23.10
CA SER A 132 7.90 -21.92 -23.67
C SER A 132 7.63 -22.58 -25.01
N TYR A 133 6.35 -22.73 -25.34
CA TYR A 133 5.87 -23.39 -26.54
C TYR A 133 5.03 -22.42 -27.37
N PRO A 134 5.26 -22.31 -28.69
CA PRO A 134 4.53 -21.37 -29.55
C PRO A 134 3.06 -21.73 -29.71
N ASP A 135 2.73 -23.01 -29.61
CA ASP A 135 1.38 -23.55 -29.74
C ASP A 135 1.25 -24.92 -29.06
N ALA A 136 0.04 -25.44 -29.04
CA ALA A 136 -0.25 -26.73 -28.43
C ALA A 136 0.38 -27.92 -29.18
N ALA A 137 0.72 -27.80 -30.47
CA ALA A 137 1.36 -28.87 -31.22
C ALA A 137 2.84 -29.01 -30.85
N ALA A 138 3.46 -27.95 -30.38
CA ALA A 138 4.86 -27.95 -29.95
C ALA A 138 5.07 -28.48 -28.53
N VAL A 139 4.00 -28.74 -27.77
CA VAL A 139 4.09 -29.29 -26.39
C VAL A 139 4.48 -30.78 -26.41
N PRO A 140 5.66 -31.12 -25.91
CA PRO A 140 6.15 -32.51 -26.00
C PRO A 140 5.59 -33.42 -24.89
N SER A 141 5.24 -32.87 -23.73
CA SER A 141 4.76 -33.59 -22.58
C SER A 141 3.98 -32.71 -21.61
N TYR A 142 3.17 -33.32 -20.76
CA TYR A 142 2.36 -32.68 -19.74
C TYR A 142 2.84 -33.05 -18.33
N PRO A 143 2.54 -32.24 -17.29
CA PRO A 143 1.72 -31.03 -17.36
C PRO A 143 2.49 -29.82 -17.93
N VAL A 144 1.73 -28.90 -18.52
CA VAL A 144 2.19 -27.54 -18.85
C VAL A 144 1.41 -26.50 -18.03
N PHE A 145 1.86 -25.26 -18.10
CA PHE A 145 1.18 -24.14 -17.46
C PHE A 145 0.85 -23.07 -18.49
N ILE A 146 -0.41 -22.63 -18.52
CA ILE A 146 -0.81 -21.50 -19.37
C ILE A 146 -1.15 -20.30 -18.51
N LYS A 147 -0.85 -19.13 -19.02
CA LYS A 147 -1.21 -17.84 -18.44
C LYS A 147 -1.47 -16.83 -19.54
N PRO A 148 -2.50 -15.97 -19.42
CA PRO A 148 -2.71 -14.91 -20.39
C PRO A 148 -1.42 -14.09 -20.60
N SER A 149 -1.04 -13.85 -21.85
CA SER A 149 0.15 -13.07 -22.20
C SER A 149 0.10 -11.69 -21.55
N VAL A 150 -1.07 -11.06 -21.60
CA VAL A 150 -1.39 -9.81 -20.90
C VAL A 150 -2.43 -10.12 -19.83
N GLY A 151 -2.05 -9.99 -18.55
CA GLY A 151 -2.93 -10.32 -17.41
C GLY A 151 -2.29 -9.95 -16.09
N GLN A 152 -3.04 -10.16 -14.99
CA GLN A 152 -2.62 -9.88 -13.63
C GLN A 152 -3.39 -10.75 -12.63
N GLY A 153 -2.90 -10.84 -11.39
CA GLY A 153 -3.60 -11.50 -10.29
C GLY A 153 -3.90 -12.99 -10.52
N ALA A 154 -3.11 -13.66 -11.36
CA ALA A 154 -3.28 -15.07 -11.76
C ALA A 154 -4.63 -15.39 -12.44
N VAL A 155 -5.39 -14.39 -12.88
CA VAL A 155 -6.66 -14.59 -13.61
C VAL A 155 -6.35 -15.32 -14.94
N GLY A 156 -7.05 -16.43 -15.20
CA GLY A 156 -6.86 -17.25 -16.39
C GLY A 156 -5.60 -18.13 -16.40
N ALA A 157 -4.73 -17.99 -15.38
CA ALA A 157 -3.53 -18.84 -15.26
C ALA A 157 -3.89 -20.20 -14.64
N ARG A 158 -3.48 -21.30 -15.29
CA ARG A 158 -3.80 -22.65 -14.84
C ARG A 158 -2.82 -23.70 -15.33
N ARG A 159 -2.71 -24.77 -14.56
CA ARG A 159 -2.04 -26.01 -14.97
C ARG A 159 -2.93 -26.78 -15.92
N ILE A 160 -2.33 -27.39 -16.93
CA ILE A 160 -2.96 -28.23 -17.95
C ILE A 160 -2.29 -29.58 -17.95
N ASP A 161 -3.06 -30.64 -17.77
CA ASP A 161 -2.54 -31.99 -17.57
C ASP A 161 -2.53 -32.84 -18.84
N ASP A 162 -3.21 -32.40 -19.92
CA ASP A 162 -3.25 -33.11 -21.21
C ASP A 162 -3.57 -32.17 -22.38
N ARG A 163 -3.55 -32.73 -23.58
CA ARG A 163 -3.74 -32.01 -24.84
C ARG A 163 -5.17 -31.51 -25.02
N GLU A 164 -6.15 -32.30 -24.66
CA GLU A 164 -7.57 -31.98 -24.85
C GLU A 164 -7.94 -30.71 -24.05
N HIS A 165 -7.56 -30.68 -22.78
CA HIS A 165 -7.77 -29.48 -21.94
C HIS A 165 -6.95 -28.26 -22.42
N LEU A 166 -5.80 -28.47 -23.07
CA LEU A 166 -5.06 -27.36 -23.67
C LEU A 166 -5.80 -26.76 -24.86
N ASP A 167 -6.28 -27.61 -25.76
CA ASP A 167 -7.03 -27.19 -26.93
C ASP A 167 -8.33 -26.47 -26.54
N GLU A 168 -9.05 -26.97 -25.55
CA GLU A 168 -10.23 -26.32 -24.97
C GLU A 168 -9.88 -24.94 -24.38
N ALA A 169 -8.77 -24.87 -23.65
CA ALA A 169 -8.33 -23.62 -23.01
C ALA A 169 -7.96 -22.54 -24.00
N LEU A 170 -7.36 -22.90 -25.15
CA LEU A 170 -6.95 -21.97 -26.20
C LEU A 170 -8.11 -21.55 -27.11
N ALA A 171 -9.26 -22.21 -27.03
CA ALA A 171 -10.43 -21.88 -27.85
C ALA A 171 -11.15 -20.59 -27.45
N ASP A 172 -10.84 -20.01 -26.29
CA ASP A 172 -11.45 -18.76 -25.80
C ASP A 172 -10.96 -17.48 -26.52
N GLY A 173 -9.96 -17.62 -27.40
CA GLY A 173 -9.39 -16.51 -28.17
C GLY A 173 -8.45 -15.59 -27.40
N VAL A 174 -8.11 -15.93 -26.16
CA VAL A 174 -7.11 -15.21 -25.37
C VAL A 174 -5.72 -15.63 -25.80
N GLU A 175 -4.81 -14.66 -25.95
CA GLU A 175 -3.40 -14.95 -26.17
C GLU A 175 -2.74 -15.45 -24.89
N TYR A 176 -2.26 -16.69 -24.91
CA TYR A 176 -1.58 -17.33 -23.79
C TYR A 176 -0.08 -17.47 -23.99
N ALA A 177 0.68 -17.35 -22.91
CA ALA A 177 2.00 -17.92 -22.80
C ALA A 177 1.85 -19.37 -22.34
N ILE A 178 2.31 -20.34 -23.14
CA ILE A 178 2.31 -21.77 -22.84
C ILE A 178 3.72 -22.13 -22.39
N CYS A 179 3.88 -22.57 -21.14
CA CYS A 179 5.19 -22.81 -20.53
C CYS A 179 5.25 -24.19 -19.85
N GLU A 180 6.46 -24.61 -19.55
CA GLU A 180 6.68 -25.75 -18.65
C GLU A 180 5.96 -25.51 -17.31
N TYR A 181 5.50 -26.60 -16.69
CA TYR A 181 4.96 -26.52 -15.33
C TYR A 181 6.10 -26.42 -14.31
N LEU A 182 6.06 -25.40 -13.46
CA LEU A 182 7.05 -25.16 -12.42
C LEU A 182 6.48 -25.58 -11.06
N PRO A 183 6.96 -26.70 -10.46
CA PRO A 183 6.40 -27.23 -9.21
C PRO A 183 6.96 -26.60 -7.95
N GLY A 184 8.08 -25.90 -8.03
CA GLY A 184 8.83 -25.43 -6.86
C GLY A 184 8.32 -24.12 -6.26
N ASP A 185 9.10 -23.57 -5.33
CA ASP A 185 8.80 -22.35 -4.60
C ASP A 185 8.79 -21.12 -5.51
N GLU A 186 7.96 -20.15 -5.13
CA GLU A 186 7.75 -18.92 -5.86
C GLU A 186 8.28 -17.71 -5.07
N PHE A 187 8.93 -16.80 -5.76
CA PHE A 187 9.61 -15.65 -5.20
C PHE A 187 9.27 -14.37 -5.95
N THR A 188 9.31 -13.25 -5.24
CA THR A 188 9.39 -11.92 -5.84
C THR A 188 10.72 -11.30 -5.46
N VAL A 189 11.38 -10.68 -6.41
CA VAL A 189 12.62 -9.91 -6.18
C VAL A 189 12.32 -8.46 -6.46
N ASP A 190 12.27 -7.66 -5.41
CA ASP A 190 12.10 -6.21 -5.49
C ASP A 190 13.42 -5.57 -5.87
N CYS A 191 13.44 -4.72 -6.89
CA CYS A 191 14.64 -4.11 -7.45
C CYS A 191 14.52 -2.58 -7.50
N PHE A 192 15.69 -1.92 -7.43
CA PHE A 192 15.78 -0.49 -7.61
C PHE A 192 16.96 -0.12 -8.51
N THR A 193 16.67 0.64 -9.57
CA THR A 193 17.66 1.15 -10.53
C THR A 193 17.73 2.67 -10.39
N ASP A 194 18.95 3.21 -10.24
CA ASP A 194 19.15 4.65 -10.15
C ASP A 194 19.02 5.34 -11.53
N ARG A 195 19.04 6.66 -11.53
CA ARG A 195 18.93 7.47 -12.74
C ARG A 195 20.07 7.30 -13.77
N HIS A 196 21.13 6.58 -13.39
CA HIS A 196 22.26 6.24 -14.25
C HIS A 196 22.19 4.80 -14.79
N GLY A 197 21.08 4.08 -14.54
CA GLY A 197 20.90 2.70 -14.96
C GLY A 197 21.59 1.66 -14.05
N LYS A 198 22.13 2.08 -12.90
CA LYS A 198 22.79 1.14 -11.97
C LYS A 198 21.79 0.48 -11.06
N LEU A 199 21.81 -0.86 -11.00
CA LEU A 199 21.08 -1.63 -10.00
C LEU A 199 21.67 -1.37 -8.61
N LEU A 200 20.89 -0.75 -7.72
CA LEU A 200 21.32 -0.44 -6.35
C LEU A 200 20.77 -1.44 -5.33
N PHE A 201 19.69 -2.15 -5.65
CA PHE A 201 19.04 -3.09 -4.75
C PHE A 201 18.39 -4.23 -5.52
N ALA A 202 18.51 -5.44 -4.96
CA ALA A 202 17.73 -6.62 -5.31
C ALA A 202 17.41 -7.38 -4.03
N GLY A 203 16.15 -7.36 -3.62
CA GLY A 203 15.66 -7.94 -2.36
C GLY A 203 14.65 -9.04 -2.59
N PRO A 204 15.07 -10.32 -2.54
CA PRO A 204 14.17 -11.45 -2.69
C PRO A 204 13.32 -11.68 -1.46
N ARG A 205 12.10 -12.15 -1.71
CA ARG A 205 11.16 -12.62 -0.69
C ARG A 205 10.31 -13.75 -1.23
N SER A 206 9.96 -14.68 -0.35
CA SER A 206 9.09 -15.81 -0.68
C SER A 206 7.65 -15.34 -0.92
N ARG A 207 6.88 -16.13 -1.66
CA ARG A 207 5.43 -16.01 -1.79
C ARG A 207 4.78 -17.19 -1.05
N ALA A 208 5.04 -17.26 0.27
CA ALA A 208 4.70 -18.38 1.11
C ALA A 208 3.18 -18.66 1.20
N ARG A 209 2.36 -17.62 1.11
CA ARG A 209 0.90 -17.73 1.00
C ARG A 209 0.36 -16.72 0.00
N ILE A 210 -0.43 -17.21 -0.94
CA ILE A 210 -1.06 -16.41 -2.00
C ILE A 210 -2.58 -16.46 -1.82
N ARG A 211 -3.27 -15.32 -2.02
CA ARG A 211 -4.72 -15.20 -2.06
C ARG A 211 -5.12 -14.36 -3.26
N ALA A 212 -5.94 -14.89 -4.14
CA ALA A 212 -6.36 -14.23 -5.38
C ALA A 212 -5.18 -13.65 -6.20
N GLY A 213 -4.09 -14.43 -6.34
CA GLY A 213 -2.88 -14.01 -7.06
C GLY A 213 -1.95 -13.03 -6.31
N ILE A 214 -2.38 -12.53 -5.15
CA ILE A 214 -1.62 -11.57 -4.34
C ILE A 214 -0.90 -12.32 -3.22
N SER A 215 0.40 -12.03 -3.02
CA SER A 215 1.14 -12.55 -1.87
C SER A 215 0.60 -11.90 -0.59
N VAL A 216 0.16 -12.73 0.37
CA VAL A 216 -0.32 -12.27 1.68
C VAL A 216 0.61 -12.67 2.83
N ARG A 217 1.55 -13.58 2.57
CA ARG A 217 2.65 -13.90 3.49
C ARG A 217 3.94 -14.00 2.71
N SER A 218 4.94 -13.26 3.13
CA SER A 218 6.26 -13.20 2.50
C SER A 218 7.35 -13.20 3.57
N GLU A 219 8.37 -14.01 3.36
CA GLU A 219 9.56 -14.06 4.19
C GLU A 219 10.75 -13.57 3.36
N ARG A 220 11.52 -12.66 3.93
CA ARG A 220 12.75 -12.16 3.32
C ARG A 220 13.86 -13.21 3.46
N PHE A 221 14.71 -13.27 2.47
CA PHE A 221 15.99 -13.98 2.54
C PHE A 221 17.06 -13.21 1.75
N GLU A 222 18.32 -13.54 1.97
CA GLU A 222 19.42 -12.93 1.22
C GLU A 222 19.45 -13.46 -0.22
N ALA A 223 19.68 -12.57 -1.17
CA ALA A 223 19.83 -12.96 -2.58
C ALA A 223 21.06 -13.84 -2.75
N ASP A 224 20.85 -15.04 -3.28
CA ASP A 224 21.96 -15.89 -3.71
C ASP A 224 22.57 -15.38 -5.04
N GLY A 225 23.71 -15.95 -5.43
CA GLY A 225 24.41 -15.55 -6.65
C GLY A 225 23.57 -15.74 -7.91
N GLY A 226 22.64 -16.71 -7.92
CA GLY A 226 21.73 -16.95 -9.03
C GLY A 226 20.71 -15.83 -9.21
N ILE A 227 20.07 -15.41 -8.12
CA ILE A 227 19.11 -14.29 -8.14
C ILE A 227 19.80 -12.98 -8.53
N MET A 228 20.99 -12.70 -7.99
CA MET A 228 21.74 -11.50 -8.33
C MET A 228 22.12 -11.46 -9.81
N THR A 229 22.61 -12.56 -10.36
CA THR A 229 22.94 -12.66 -11.78
C THR A 229 21.72 -12.39 -12.68
N ILE A 230 20.55 -12.92 -12.30
CA ILE A 230 19.30 -12.68 -13.03
C ILE A 230 18.91 -11.21 -12.95
N ALA A 231 18.96 -10.61 -11.73
CA ALA A 231 18.61 -9.20 -11.54
C ALA A 231 19.52 -8.26 -12.35
N GLU A 232 20.82 -8.51 -12.35
CA GLU A 232 21.80 -7.74 -13.12
C GLU A 232 21.62 -7.89 -14.63
N ASP A 233 21.31 -9.11 -15.12
CA ASP A 233 21.06 -9.34 -16.54
C ASP A 233 19.77 -8.65 -17.01
N ILE A 234 18.70 -8.74 -16.25
CA ILE A 234 17.44 -8.04 -16.53
C ILE A 234 17.69 -6.52 -16.51
N ASN A 235 18.34 -6.00 -15.46
CA ASN A 235 18.63 -4.57 -15.34
C ASN A 235 19.44 -4.03 -16.53
N ARG A 236 20.39 -4.80 -17.06
CA ARG A 236 21.22 -4.39 -18.20
C ARG A 236 20.43 -4.35 -19.51
N ARG A 237 19.40 -5.17 -19.67
CA ARG A 237 18.64 -5.30 -20.92
C ARG A 237 17.47 -4.32 -21.03
N PHE A 238 16.97 -3.83 -19.91
CA PHE A 238 15.84 -2.92 -19.86
C PHE A 238 16.26 -1.54 -19.35
N ASP A 239 15.56 -0.51 -19.79
CA ASP A 239 15.75 0.87 -19.31
C ASP A 239 14.77 1.18 -18.19
N PHE A 240 15.12 0.71 -16.98
CA PHE A 240 14.36 0.98 -15.76
C PHE A 240 14.72 2.33 -15.16
N ASN A 241 13.71 2.99 -14.57
CA ASN A 241 13.87 4.17 -13.76
C ASN A 241 13.17 3.97 -12.39
N GLY A 242 13.96 3.78 -11.33
CA GLY A 242 13.45 3.58 -9.98
C GLY A 242 13.06 2.14 -9.68
N ALA A 243 11.87 1.97 -9.10
CA ALA A 243 11.39 0.70 -8.60
C ALA A 243 10.85 -0.22 -9.70
N TRP A 244 11.27 -1.46 -9.67
CA TRP A 244 10.73 -2.53 -10.48
C TRP A 244 10.82 -3.86 -9.72
N PHE A 245 10.21 -4.91 -10.21
CA PHE A 245 10.36 -6.24 -9.65
C PHE A 245 10.25 -7.31 -10.73
N PHE A 246 10.71 -8.50 -10.40
CA PHE A 246 10.46 -9.70 -11.18
C PHE A 246 10.06 -10.86 -10.27
N GLN A 247 9.40 -11.86 -10.85
CA GLN A 247 9.01 -13.06 -10.14
C GLN A 247 9.72 -14.28 -10.70
N LEU A 248 10.15 -15.13 -9.80
CA LEU A 248 10.81 -16.39 -10.09
C LEU A 248 10.01 -17.54 -9.51
N LYS A 249 10.10 -18.69 -10.18
CA LYS A 249 9.63 -19.96 -9.63
C LYS A 249 10.65 -21.06 -9.93
N LYS A 250 10.83 -21.99 -9.01
CA LYS A 250 11.76 -23.10 -9.24
C LYS A 250 11.12 -24.18 -10.10
N ASN A 251 11.91 -24.72 -11.07
CA ASN A 251 11.53 -25.91 -11.83
C ASN A 251 11.77 -27.19 -10.99
N ALA A 252 11.53 -28.34 -11.58
CA ALA A 252 11.74 -29.66 -10.92
C ALA A 252 13.21 -29.93 -10.54
N ALA A 253 14.16 -29.28 -11.22
CA ALA A 253 15.59 -29.40 -10.89
C ALA A 253 16.03 -28.38 -9.81
N GLY A 254 15.12 -27.54 -9.30
CA GLY A 254 15.42 -26.51 -8.31
C GLY A 254 16.02 -25.22 -8.89
N GLU A 255 16.03 -25.09 -10.23
CA GLU A 255 16.56 -23.92 -10.91
C GLU A 255 15.51 -22.81 -11.00
N TYR A 256 15.95 -21.55 -10.92
CA TYR A 256 15.07 -20.38 -11.07
C TYR A 256 14.59 -20.19 -12.50
N ARG A 257 13.29 -19.96 -12.66
CA ARG A 257 12.64 -19.61 -13.92
C ARG A 257 11.84 -18.35 -13.79
N LEU A 258 11.98 -17.45 -14.76
CA LEU A 258 11.31 -16.17 -14.79
C LEU A 258 9.81 -16.34 -15.04
N MET A 259 9.01 -15.72 -14.18
CA MET A 259 7.55 -15.70 -14.30
C MET A 259 7.03 -14.43 -15.00
N GLU A 260 7.49 -13.29 -14.55
CA GLU A 260 7.12 -11.95 -15.06
C GLU A 260 8.11 -10.88 -14.57
N ILE A 261 8.10 -9.74 -15.25
CA ILE A 261 8.79 -8.51 -14.85
C ILE A 261 7.75 -7.39 -14.84
N ALA A 262 7.81 -6.49 -13.87
CA ALA A 262 6.96 -5.31 -13.83
C ALA A 262 7.76 -4.06 -13.43
N PRO A 263 7.76 -3.00 -14.26
CA PRO A 263 8.50 -1.76 -14.04
C PRO A 263 7.74 -0.82 -13.09
N ARG A 264 7.36 -1.31 -11.92
CA ARG A 264 6.65 -0.63 -10.85
C ARG A 264 6.89 -1.31 -9.51
N ILE A 265 6.41 -0.70 -8.44
CA ILE A 265 6.43 -1.36 -7.14
C ILE A 265 5.45 -2.55 -7.06
N ALA A 266 5.81 -3.55 -6.29
CA ALA A 266 4.91 -4.65 -5.93
C ALA A 266 4.05 -4.28 -4.71
N GLY A 267 2.83 -4.82 -4.61
CA GLY A 267 1.94 -4.55 -3.48
C GLY A 267 2.46 -5.02 -2.10
N THR A 268 3.49 -5.87 -2.08
CA THR A 268 4.17 -6.31 -0.84
C THR A 268 5.61 -5.77 -0.71
N MET A 269 5.96 -4.74 -1.46
CA MET A 269 7.27 -4.05 -1.40
C MET A 269 7.51 -3.32 -0.07
N CYS A 270 6.49 -3.23 0.80
CA CYS A 270 6.63 -2.75 2.18
C CYS A 270 7.69 -3.53 3.00
N VAL A 271 8.01 -4.77 2.65
CA VAL A 271 9.13 -5.49 3.26
C VAL A 271 10.42 -4.73 3.00
N SER A 272 10.70 -4.36 1.76
CA SER A 272 11.89 -3.57 1.38
C SER A 272 11.87 -2.18 2.01
N ARG A 273 10.71 -1.52 2.09
CA ARG A 273 10.57 -0.22 2.77
C ARG A 273 10.94 -0.31 4.26
N ASN A 274 10.50 -1.35 4.95
CA ASN A 274 10.83 -1.54 6.37
C ASN A 274 12.29 -1.97 6.60
N LEU A 275 12.99 -2.40 5.56
CA LEU A 275 14.46 -2.55 5.60
C LEU A 275 15.22 -1.21 5.48
N GLY A 276 14.53 -0.12 5.15
CA GLY A 276 15.12 1.20 4.91
C GLY A 276 15.15 1.59 3.42
N VAL A 277 14.67 0.72 2.51
CA VAL A 277 14.65 0.96 1.07
C VAL A 277 13.28 1.47 0.63
N ASN A 278 13.03 2.76 0.82
CA ASN A 278 11.78 3.42 0.43
C ASN A 278 11.76 3.67 -1.09
N MET A 279 11.46 2.63 -1.86
CA MET A 279 11.51 2.68 -3.32
C MET A 279 10.61 3.72 -3.96
N PRO A 280 9.35 3.96 -3.50
CA PRO A 280 8.54 5.04 -4.05
C PRO A 280 9.20 6.42 -3.91
N LEU A 281 9.78 6.73 -2.75
CA LEU A 281 10.46 8.00 -2.51
C LEU A 281 11.77 8.10 -3.32
N LEU A 282 12.55 7.02 -3.36
CA LEU A 282 13.79 6.96 -4.14
C LEU A 282 13.51 7.13 -5.65
N THR A 283 12.39 6.58 -6.16
CA THR A 283 11.98 6.78 -7.57
C THR A 283 11.68 8.24 -7.85
N LEU A 284 10.99 8.94 -6.93
CA LEU A 284 10.77 10.38 -7.07
C LEU A 284 12.08 11.15 -7.03
N TYR A 285 13.03 10.78 -6.18
CA TYR A 285 14.36 11.41 -6.16
C TYR A 285 15.12 11.21 -7.48
N ASN A 286 15.04 10.03 -8.10
CA ASN A 286 15.57 9.82 -9.46
C ASN A 286 14.96 10.81 -10.45
N MET A 287 13.63 10.94 -10.46
CA MET A 287 12.91 11.87 -11.35
C MET A 287 13.24 13.34 -11.08
N TRP A 288 13.58 13.68 -9.85
CA TRP A 288 14.05 15.03 -9.48
C TRP A 288 15.53 15.27 -9.80
N GLY A 289 16.21 14.26 -10.38
CA GLY A 289 17.61 14.36 -10.78
C GLY A 289 18.62 14.19 -9.64
N TYR A 290 18.20 13.66 -8.48
CA TYR A 290 19.12 13.38 -7.37
C TYR A 290 19.82 12.04 -7.52
N ASP A 291 21.09 12.00 -7.15
CA ASP A 291 21.79 10.76 -6.93
C ASP A 291 21.37 10.17 -5.59
N VAL A 292 20.99 8.91 -5.60
CA VAL A 292 20.48 8.21 -4.43
C VAL A 292 21.42 7.11 -3.97
N SER A 293 21.36 6.81 -2.69
CA SER A 293 22.02 5.64 -2.09
C SER A 293 21.05 4.91 -1.18
N ILE A 294 21.35 3.66 -0.90
CA ILE A 294 20.48 2.79 -0.13
C ILE A 294 21.14 2.43 1.19
N ILE A 295 20.37 2.53 2.26
CA ILE A 295 20.72 2.00 3.57
C ILE A 295 19.75 0.85 3.84
N ASN A 296 20.29 -0.36 4.01
CA ASN A 296 19.53 -1.55 4.34
C ASN A 296 19.82 -1.96 5.79
N ASN A 297 18.82 -1.85 6.67
CA ASN A 297 18.96 -2.15 8.10
C ASN A 297 18.87 -3.65 8.43
N GLY A 298 18.38 -4.47 7.50
CA GLY A 298 18.30 -5.92 7.65
C GLY A 298 17.29 -6.44 8.69
N ASN A 299 16.36 -5.60 9.18
CA ASN A 299 15.52 -5.87 10.35
C ASN A 299 14.09 -6.35 10.04
N ALA A 300 13.67 -6.42 8.79
CA ALA A 300 12.34 -6.93 8.42
C ALA A 300 12.46 -8.36 7.85
N GLU A 301 11.92 -9.33 8.55
CA GLU A 301 12.04 -10.75 8.20
C GLU A 301 10.77 -11.31 7.57
N LEU A 302 9.61 -10.93 8.11
CA LEU A 302 8.32 -11.52 7.79
C LEU A 302 7.25 -10.45 7.59
N LEU A 303 6.48 -10.60 6.52
CA LEU A 303 5.22 -9.90 6.29
C LEU A 303 4.07 -10.89 6.33
N ASP A 304 3.03 -10.59 7.10
CA ASP A 304 1.71 -11.20 6.96
C ASP A 304 0.65 -10.10 6.80
N ARG A 305 -0.25 -10.25 5.83
CA ARG A 305 -1.28 -9.26 5.49
C ARG A 305 -2.67 -9.78 5.82
N ALA A 306 -3.47 -8.90 6.36
CA ALA A 306 -4.89 -9.13 6.60
C ALA A 306 -5.71 -7.95 6.08
N PHE A 307 -7.03 -8.12 5.97
CA PHE A 307 -7.93 -7.00 5.70
C PHE A 307 -7.92 -6.05 6.90
N ILE A 308 -8.07 -4.76 6.59
CA ILE A 308 -8.20 -3.70 7.58
C ILE A 308 -9.54 -2.99 7.36
N ASN A 309 -10.23 -2.68 8.47
CA ASN A 309 -11.48 -1.93 8.41
C ASN A 309 -11.21 -0.43 8.51
N ARG A 310 -12.07 0.36 7.88
CA ARG A 310 -12.16 1.81 8.04
C ARG A 310 -13.63 2.17 8.15
N PHE A 311 -13.92 3.21 8.91
CA PHE A 311 -15.29 3.60 9.23
C PHE A 311 -15.52 5.05 8.83
N ARG A 312 -16.72 5.33 8.34
CA ARG A 312 -17.25 6.69 8.20
C ARG A 312 -18.38 6.83 9.19
N THR A 313 -18.28 7.85 10.03
CA THR A 313 -19.35 8.23 10.96
C THR A 313 -19.92 9.57 10.55
N ASP A 314 -21.18 9.82 10.87
CA ASP A 314 -21.88 11.10 10.67
C ASP A 314 -21.91 11.95 11.96
N ILE A 315 -21.06 11.60 12.94
CA ILE A 315 -21.03 12.23 14.25
C ILE A 315 -20.30 13.57 14.17
N SER A 316 -20.97 14.61 14.62
CA SER A 316 -20.38 15.93 14.81
C SER A 316 -20.28 16.25 16.30
N TYR A 317 -19.15 16.79 16.72
CA TYR A 317 -18.90 17.19 18.13
C TYR A 317 -17.77 18.23 18.18
N SER A 318 -17.77 19.03 19.25
CA SER A 318 -16.69 19.96 19.56
C SER A 318 -15.83 19.49 20.75
N THR A 319 -16.40 18.68 21.64
CA THR A 319 -15.76 18.27 22.89
C THR A 319 -15.71 16.74 23.03
N VAL A 320 -14.59 16.24 23.51
CA VAL A 320 -14.38 14.82 23.88
C VAL A 320 -14.26 14.72 25.40
N TYR A 321 -15.18 14.05 26.04
CA TYR A 321 -15.05 13.62 27.43
C TYR A 321 -14.46 12.22 27.45
N VAL A 322 -13.43 12.01 28.26
CA VAL A 322 -12.76 10.70 28.35
C VAL A 322 -12.49 10.36 29.82
N ASP A 323 -12.74 9.10 30.18
CA ASP A 323 -12.37 8.57 31.50
C ASP A 323 -10.90 8.17 31.56
N PHE A 324 -10.37 7.94 32.76
CA PHE A 324 -8.97 7.57 32.98
C PHE A 324 -8.78 6.07 33.20
N ASP A 325 -9.42 5.51 34.25
CA ASP A 325 -9.24 4.11 34.65
C ASP A 325 -9.86 3.17 33.61
N ASP A 326 -9.13 2.12 33.25
CA ASP A 326 -9.53 1.15 32.24
C ASP A 326 -9.98 1.78 30.90
N THR A 327 -9.71 3.08 30.71
CA THR A 327 -10.01 3.88 29.50
C THR A 327 -8.72 4.47 28.92
N VAL A 328 -8.17 5.56 29.49
CA VAL A 328 -6.83 6.07 29.11
C VAL A 328 -5.74 5.06 29.47
N THR A 329 -5.90 4.39 30.58
CA THR A 329 -5.04 3.27 31.00
C THR A 329 -5.83 1.97 30.99
N VAL A 330 -5.27 0.91 30.44
CA VAL A 330 -5.87 -0.43 30.42
C VAL A 330 -4.84 -1.44 30.92
N ARG A 331 -5.19 -2.19 31.97
CA ARG A 331 -4.31 -3.20 32.57
C ARG A 331 -2.93 -2.66 32.93
N GLY A 332 -2.87 -1.45 33.47
CA GLY A 332 -1.64 -0.78 33.87
C GLY A 332 -0.76 -0.29 32.72
N ARG A 333 -1.31 -0.11 31.54
CA ARG A 333 -0.64 0.43 30.35
C ARG A 333 -1.51 1.50 29.70
N VAL A 334 -0.87 2.47 29.05
CA VAL A 334 -1.58 3.48 28.27
C VAL A 334 -2.22 2.83 27.04
N ASN A 335 -3.48 3.17 26.77
CA ASN A 335 -4.22 2.76 25.57
C ASN A 335 -3.74 3.56 24.35
N ALA A 336 -2.83 2.96 23.57
CA ALA A 336 -2.20 3.65 22.43
C ALA A 336 -3.19 4.06 21.33
N ILE A 337 -4.27 3.29 21.11
CA ILE A 337 -5.29 3.61 20.10
C ILE A 337 -6.10 4.82 20.54
N LEU A 338 -6.53 4.85 21.79
CA LEU A 338 -7.23 6.00 22.36
C LEU A 338 -6.33 7.26 22.32
N MET A 339 -5.06 7.11 22.71
CA MET A 339 -4.12 8.25 22.65
C MET A 339 -3.95 8.79 21.24
N MET A 340 -3.88 7.92 20.23
CA MET A 340 -3.84 8.35 18.82
C MET A 340 -5.07 9.20 18.48
N PHE A 341 -6.27 8.75 18.87
CA PHE A 341 -7.50 9.51 18.68
C PHE A 341 -7.47 10.87 19.40
N LEU A 342 -7.06 10.90 20.68
CA LEU A 342 -7.02 12.15 21.46
C LEU A 342 -6.06 13.18 20.85
N TYR A 343 -4.89 12.74 20.35
CA TYR A 343 -3.98 13.64 19.65
C TYR A 343 -4.54 14.14 18.31
N GLN A 344 -5.26 13.31 17.55
CA GLN A 344 -5.95 13.74 16.34
C GLN A 344 -7.06 14.75 16.66
N ALA A 345 -7.89 14.47 17.66
CA ALA A 345 -8.96 15.36 18.11
C ALA A 345 -8.40 16.74 18.51
N ARG A 346 -7.30 16.74 19.29
CA ARG A 346 -6.60 17.99 19.66
C ARG A 346 -6.05 18.73 18.44
N GLY A 347 -5.42 18.01 17.51
CA GLY A 347 -4.92 18.58 16.25
C GLY A 347 -6.02 19.18 15.37
N ALA A 348 -7.23 18.63 15.44
CA ALA A 348 -8.43 19.13 14.79
C ALA A 348 -9.13 20.26 15.56
N GLY A 349 -8.53 20.78 16.65
CA GLY A 349 -9.07 21.88 17.46
C GLY A 349 -10.25 21.51 18.36
N LYS A 350 -10.45 20.22 18.66
CA LYS A 350 -11.46 19.75 19.59
C LYS A 350 -11.01 19.98 21.03
N GLU A 351 -11.95 20.26 21.94
CA GLU A 351 -11.68 20.27 23.38
C GLU A 351 -11.64 18.83 23.89
N ILE A 352 -10.69 18.54 24.77
CA ILE A 352 -10.57 17.26 25.45
C ILE A 352 -10.67 17.48 26.94
N VAL A 353 -11.63 16.82 27.57
CA VAL A 353 -11.89 16.87 29.02
C VAL A 353 -11.67 15.49 29.62
N LEU A 354 -10.71 15.39 30.54
CA LEU A 354 -10.58 14.19 31.37
C LEU A 354 -11.61 14.27 32.48
N LEU A 355 -12.56 13.33 32.50
CA LEU A 355 -13.64 13.27 33.50
C LEU A 355 -13.62 11.92 34.24
N THR A 356 -13.04 11.88 35.40
CA THR A 356 -12.73 10.59 36.07
C THR A 356 -13.12 10.56 37.55
N LYS A 357 -13.38 9.33 38.02
CA LYS A 357 -13.58 8.96 39.40
C LYS A 357 -12.36 8.27 40.02
N HIS A 358 -11.17 8.55 39.47
CA HIS A 358 -9.92 7.93 39.90
C HIS A 358 -9.73 7.97 41.40
N ALA A 359 -9.25 6.86 41.99
CA ALA A 359 -9.14 6.76 43.43
C ALA A 359 -7.94 7.51 44.04
N ASP A 360 -6.85 7.57 43.24
CA ASP A 360 -5.59 8.17 43.66
C ASP A 360 -5.49 9.62 43.12
N ASP A 361 -4.34 10.28 43.35
CA ASP A 361 -4.06 11.57 42.76
C ASP A 361 -3.92 11.44 41.23
N ILE A 362 -4.73 12.20 40.50
CA ILE A 362 -4.77 12.11 39.03
C ILE A 362 -3.53 12.72 38.40
N GLU A 363 -2.92 13.75 39.00
CA GLU A 363 -1.70 14.36 38.47
C GLU A 363 -0.50 13.40 38.60
N GLU A 364 -0.36 12.74 39.76
CA GLU A 364 0.64 11.70 39.99
C GLU A 364 0.43 10.52 39.05
N SER A 365 -0.80 10.14 38.80
CA SER A 365 -1.14 9.05 37.88
C SER A 365 -0.85 9.40 36.42
N LEU A 366 -1.15 10.61 35.98
CA LEU A 366 -0.79 11.09 34.64
C LEU A 366 0.73 11.10 34.46
N ASP A 367 1.50 11.59 35.44
CA ASP A 367 2.97 11.57 35.41
C ASP A 367 3.53 10.15 35.35
N LYS A 368 3.04 9.26 36.21
CA LYS A 368 3.41 7.83 36.22
C LYS A 368 3.28 7.14 34.87
N TYR A 369 2.23 7.47 34.13
CA TYR A 369 1.98 6.90 32.80
C TYR A 369 2.54 7.76 31.65
N ALA A 370 3.28 8.84 31.95
CA ALA A 370 3.81 9.77 30.98
C ALA A 370 2.73 10.36 30.03
N VAL A 371 1.52 10.55 30.56
CA VAL A 371 0.43 11.22 29.85
C VAL A 371 0.45 12.69 30.21
N SER A 372 0.78 13.56 29.25
CA SER A 372 0.87 15.00 29.51
C SER A 372 -0.48 15.58 29.94
N PRO A 373 -0.59 16.24 31.10
CA PRO A 373 -1.81 16.99 31.46
C PRO A 373 -2.22 18.04 30.40
N ARG A 374 -1.25 18.52 29.61
CA ARG A 374 -1.51 19.48 28.53
C ARG A 374 -2.28 18.89 27.34
N LEU A 375 -2.47 17.57 27.30
CA LEU A 375 -3.35 16.94 26.33
C LEU A 375 -4.80 17.34 26.56
N PHE A 376 -5.18 17.56 27.82
CA PHE A 376 -6.52 17.89 28.24
C PHE A 376 -6.69 19.40 28.37
N ASN A 377 -7.82 19.94 27.91
CA ASN A 377 -8.22 21.33 28.13
C ASN A 377 -8.68 21.52 29.59
N GLU A 378 -9.27 20.45 30.15
CA GLU A 378 -9.76 20.44 31.54
C GLU A 378 -9.60 19.04 32.12
N VAL A 379 -9.27 18.95 33.42
CA VAL A 379 -9.25 17.71 34.20
C VAL A 379 -10.27 17.83 35.31
N ILE A 380 -11.34 17.07 35.22
CA ILE A 380 -12.44 17.02 36.19
C ILE A 380 -12.31 15.73 36.97
N HIS A 381 -11.71 15.83 38.14
CA HIS A 381 -11.56 14.73 39.07
C HIS A 381 -12.68 14.75 40.11
N ILE A 382 -13.63 13.82 40.02
CA ILE A 382 -14.81 13.73 40.87
C ILE A 382 -14.72 12.55 41.83
N ARG A 383 -15.51 12.60 42.91
CA ARG A 383 -15.49 11.54 43.90
C ARG A 383 -16.29 10.31 43.46
N GLN A 384 -15.94 9.16 44.02
CA GLN A 384 -16.77 7.97 43.87
C GLN A 384 -18.20 8.24 44.31
N GLY A 385 -19.17 7.85 43.46
CA GLY A 385 -20.60 8.09 43.68
C GLY A 385 -21.16 9.40 43.16
N GLU A 386 -20.31 10.32 42.68
CA GLU A 386 -20.77 11.50 41.95
C GLU A 386 -21.20 11.14 40.53
N ASP A 387 -22.12 11.90 39.97
CA ASP A 387 -22.70 11.65 38.64
C ASP A 387 -21.91 12.40 37.57
N LYS A 388 -21.31 11.68 36.61
CA LYS A 388 -20.60 12.27 35.47
C LYS A 388 -21.50 13.12 34.59
N THR A 389 -22.81 12.80 34.52
CA THR A 389 -23.76 13.47 33.62
C THR A 389 -23.88 14.98 33.86
N VAL A 390 -23.64 15.45 35.11
CA VAL A 390 -23.73 16.86 35.44
C VAL A 390 -22.61 17.73 34.85
N TYR A 391 -21.55 17.10 34.42
CA TYR A 391 -20.39 17.77 33.82
C TYR A 391 -20.41 17.77 32.28
N ILE A 392 -21.28 16.94 31.67
CA ILE A 392 -21.34 16.78 30.22
C ILE A 392 -22.10 17.93 29.57
N LYS A 393 -21.46 18.57 28.59
CA LYS A 393 -22.05 19.63 27.76
C LYS A 393 -22.62 19.06 26.47
N PRO A 394 -23.62 19.69 25.86
CA PRO A 394 -24.05 19.37 24.49
C PRO A 394 -22.92 19.48 23.46
N ASP A 395 -23.10 18.93 22.28
CA ASP A 395 -22.11 18.93 21.17
C ASP A 395 -20.79 18.25 21.59
N SER A 396 -20.93 17.10 22.25
CA SER A 396 -19.79 16.33 22.72
C SER A 396 -19.96 14.82 22.50
N ILE A 397 -18.88 14.07 22.70
CA ILE A 397 -18.87 12.63 22.80
C ILE A 397 -18.28 12.23 24.16
N PHE A 398 -18.62 11.03 24.63
CA PHE A 398 -18.13 10.48 25.88
C PHE A 398 -17.51 9.10 25.66
N ILE A 399 -16.28 8.89 26.13
CA ILE A 399 -15.53 7.64 26.03
C ILE A 399 -15.21 7.11 27.43
N ASP A 400 -15.69 5.93 27.74
CA ASP A 400 -15.58 5.34 29.08
C ASP A 400 -15.74 3.81 28.95
N ASP A 401 -14.99 3.00 29.70
CA ASP A 401 -15.10 1.54 29.68
C ASP A 401 -16.36 1.05 30.41
N SER A 402 -16.86 1.83 31.37
CA SER A 402 -18.02 1.47 32.18
C SER A 402 -19.32 1.61 31.38
N PHE A 403 -19.99 0.49 31.13
CA PHE A 403 -21.32 0.51 30.50
C PHE A 403 -22.34 1.32 31.32
N ALA A 404 -22.27 1.29 32.64
CA ALA A 404 -23.20 2.04 33.49
C ALA A 404 -23.03 3.56 33.33
N GLU A 405 -21.80 4.05 33.27
CA GLU A 405 -21.52 5.47 33.06
C GLU A 405 -21.93 5.89 31.62
N ARG A 406 -21.58 5.09 30.61
CA ARG A 406 -21.99 5.38 29.22
C ARG A 406 -23.52 5.42 29.09
N ARG A 407 -24.23 4.47 29.71
CA ARG A 407 -25.68 4.45 29.67
C ARG A 407 -26.27 5.67 30.34
N ALA A 408 -25.78 6.06 31.54
CA ALA A 408 -26.25 7.23 32.24
C ALA A 408 -26.07 8.50 31.42
N VAL A 409 -24.89 8.69 30.78
CA VAL A 409 -24.60 9.83 29.91
C VAL A 409 -25.49 9.80 28.65
N HIS A 410 -25.65 8.64 28.01
CA HIS A 410 -26.52 8.51 26.84
C HIS A 410 -27.96 8.89 27.15
N ASP A 411 -28.52 8.32 28.24
CA ASP A 411 -29.92 8.47 28.59
C ASP A 411 -30.25 9.89 29.12
N ASN A 412 -29.34 10.54 29.84
CA ASN A 412 -29.56 11.84 30.44
C ASN A 412 -29.05 13.03 29.60
N CYS A 413 -27.98 12.83 28.81
CA CYS A 413 -27.36 13.93 28.06
C CYS A 413 -27.66 13.86 26.54
N GLY A 414 -28.08 12.69 26.02
CA GLY A 414 -28.45 12.51 24.62
C GLY A 414 -27.28 12.63 23.64
N ILE A 415 -26.05 12.42 24.10
CA ILE A 415 -24.85 12.50 23.27
C ILE A 415 -24.35 11.10 22.88
N PRO A 416 -23.56 10.95 21.80
CA PRO A 416 -22.90 9.70 21.44
C PRO A 416 -21.90 9.26 22.52
N VAL A 417 -21.94 7.97 22.85
CA VAL A 417 -21.06 7.34 23.85
C VAL A 417 -20.30 6.17 23.23
N PHE A 418 -19.04 5.97 23.64
CA PHE A 418 -18.14 5.01 23.04
C PHE A 418 -17.49 4.12 24.10
N ASP A 419 -17.48 2.83 23.83
CA ASP A 419 -16.59 1.88 24.48
C ASP A 419 -15.22 1.87 23.77
N LEU A 420 -14.23 1.24 24.36
CA LEU A 420 -12.85 1.25 23.82
C LEU A 420 -12.73 0.54 22.47
N ASP A 421 -13.53 -0.51 22.23
CA ASP A 421 -13.58 -1.23 20.96
C ASP A 421 -14.21 -0.38 19.83
N MET A 422 -14.93 0.68 20.16
CA MET A 422 -15.55 1.60 19.22
C MET A 422 -14.60 2.75 18.80
N VAL A 423 -13.52 3.02 19.54
CA VAL A 423 -12.60 4.16 19.28
C VAL A 423 -11.97 4.10 17.89
N GLU A 424 -11.77 2.89 17.34
CA GLU A 424 -11.26 2.72 15.99
C GLU A 424 -12.13 3.45 14.93
N SER A 425 -13.44 3.55 15.17
CA SER A 425 -14.37 4.24 14.26
C SER A 425 -14.25 5.77 14.26
N LEU A 426 -13.57 6.33 15.25
CA LEU A 426 -13.33 7.77 15.42
C LEU A 426 -12.00 8.23 14.80
N LEU A 427 -11.11 7.30 14.43
CA LEU A 427 -9.79 7.63 13.90
C LEU A 427 -9.86 8.16 12.46
N ASP A 428 -9.20 9.27 12.23
CA ASP A 428 -8.90 9.76 10.87
C ASP A 428 -7.57 9.15 10.39
N TRP A 429 -7.62 8.40 9.32
CA TRP A 429 -6.46 7.72 8.76
C TRP A 429 -5.80 8.50 7.62
N ARG A 430 -6.36 9.64 7.26
CA ARG A 430 -5.85 10.56 6.25
C ARG A 430 -4.76 11.50 6.79
N ALA A 431 -4.66 11.58 8.11
CA ALA A 431 -3.71 12.46 8.81
C ALA A 431 -2.32 11.81 8.97
#